data_3825dc3b2925fab4d7bcb490a9cb33fa
#
_entry.id   3825dc3b2925fab4d7bcb490a9cb33fa
#
_cell.length_a   1.000
_cell.length_b   1.000
_cell.length_c   1.000
_cell.angle_alpha   90.00
_cell.angle_beta   90.00
_cell.angle_gamma   90.00
#
_symmetry.space_group_name_H-M   'P 1'
#
loop_
_entity.id
_entity.type
_entity.pdbx_description
1 polymer ?
#
loop_
_entity_poly.entity_id
_entity_poly.type
_entity_poly.pdbx_seq_one_letter_code
_entity_poly.pdbx_strand_id
1 'polypeptide(L)'
;ERSGDMQVVRVFESGDDYLAKLDELDVQVVLMDINMEGRNGIDTVREAKRMKPEVQYLMLTIFENPTYIFEALCAGATGYLLKSTPAEELLDAVRDIRKGGSPMNSAIARLVVNSFQKESTQRINDEKLSEREKQVLDGLAAGLQYKEIGAKLELSTETIRVHVRRIYSKLQVGGKMEAIRKVFPGP
;
A
#
# COMPACT_ATOMS: atom_id res chain seq x y z
N GLU A 1 -15.27 -13.05 -27.17
CA GLU A 1 -15.21 -14.43 -27.67
C GLU A 1 -14.50 -14.56 -29.05
N ARG A 2 -13.29 -13.99 -29.20
CA ARG A 2 -12.55 -14.13 -30.47
C ARG A 2 -11.20 -14.86 -30.32
N SER A 3 -10.94 -15.40 -29.14
CA SER A 3 -9.68 -16.10 -28.85
C SER A 3 -10.03 -17.56 -28.55
N GLY A 4 -9.61 -18.49 -29.41
CA GLY A 4 -9.89 -19.92 -29.29
C GLY A 4 -9.21 -20.59 -28.09
N ASP A 5 -8.39 -19.86 -27.33
CA ASP A 5 -7.61 -20.33 -26.18
C ASP A 5 -8.13 -19.80 -24.83
N MET A 6 -9.19 -18.98 -24.85
CA MET A 6 -9.79 -18.40 -23.64
C MET A 6 -11.31 -18.46 -23.67
N GLN A 7 -11.90 -18.66 -22.51
CA GLN A 7 -13.34 -18.64 -22.30
C GLN A 7 -13.70 -17.67 -21.17
N VAL A 8 -14.67 -16.80 -21.39
CA VAL A 8 -15.31 -16.03 -20.33
C VAL A 8 -16.25 -16.94 -19.57
N VAL A 9 -15.91 -17.25 -18.33
CA VAL A 9 -16.69 -18.12 -17.46
C VAL A 9 -17.94 -17.40 -16.95
N ARG A 10 -17.76 -16.17 -16.46
CA ARG A 10 -18.84 -15.35 -15.92
C ARG A 10 -18.49 -13.88 -15.87
N VAL A 11 -19.52 -13.03 -15.88
CA VAL A 11 -19.42 -11.57 -15.65
C VAL A 11 -20.25 -11.23 -14.42
N PHE A 12 -19.73 -10.36 -13.57
CA PHE A 12 -20.38 -9.86 -12.36
C PHE A 12 -20.47 -8.33 -12.42
N GLU A 13 -21.53 -7.79 -11.85
CA GLU A 13 -21.76 -6.34 -11.81
C GLU A 13 -21.15 -5.70 -10.55
N SER A 14 -20.97 -6.50 -9.47
CA SER A 14 -20.39 -6.03 -8.21
C SER A 14 -19.32 -6.97 -7.65
N GLY A 15 -18.44 -6.39 -6.80
CA GLY A 15 -17.44 -7.17 -6.07
C GLY A 15 -18.04 -8.13 -5.06
N ASP A 16 -19.16 -7.78 -4.44
CA ASP A 16 -19.82 -8.63 -3.44
C ASP A 16 -20.47 -9.85 -4.10
N ASP A 17 -21.10 -9.70 -5.27
CA ASP A 17 -21.65 -10.82 -6.03
C ASP A 17 -20.55 -11.78 -6.51
N TYR A 18 -19.41 -11.23 -6.93
CA TYR A 18 -18.24 -12.02 -7.29
C TYR A 18 -17.72 -12.84 -6.10
N LEU A 19 -17.51 -12.20 -4.95
CA LEU A 19 -17.02 -12.89 -3.74
C LEU A 19 -17.97 -13.97 -3.25
N ALA A 20 -19.27 -13.72 -3.30
CA ALA A 20 -20.29 -14.70 -2.91
C ALA A 20 -20.29 -15.98 -3.77
N LYS A 21 -19.72 -15.91 -4.97
CA LYS A 21 -19.65 -17.02 -5.92
C LYS A 21 -18.25 -17.56 -6.15
N LEU A 22 -17.23 -16.95 -5.57
CA LEU A 22 -15.83 -17.24 -5.84
C LEU A 22 -15.48 -18.72 -5.64
N ASP A 23 -16.01 -19.34 -4.59
CA ASP A 23 -15.72 -20.75 -4.27
C ASP A 23 -16.27 -21.71 -5.34
N GLU A 24 -17.36 -21.34 -6.02
CA GLU A 24 -17.99 -22.14 -7.09
C GLU A 24 -17.27 -21.95 -8.44
N LEU A 25 -16.40 -20.94 -8.59
CA LEU A 25 -15.77 -20.61 -9.85
C LEU A 25 -14.47 -21.38 -10.07
N ASP A 26 -14.35 -21.98 -11.24
CA ASP A 26 -13.08 -22.49 -11.77
C ASP A 26 -12.51 -21.46 -12.76
N VAL A 27 -11.78 -20.50 -12.24
CA VAL A 27 -11.18 -19.39 -13.01
C VAL A 27 -9.72 -19.23 -12.68
N GLN A 28 -8.91 -18.88 -13.67
CA GLN A 28 -7.47 -18.67 -13.52
C GLN A 28 -7.14 -17.18 -13.46
N VAL A 29 -7.85 -16.35 -14.24
CA VAL A 29 -7.63 -14.91 -14.34
C VAL A 29 -8.95 -14.18 -14.23
N VAL A 30 -8.96 -13.11 -13.46
CA VAL A 30 -10.10 -12.21 -13.29
C VAL A 30 -9.72 -10.81 -13.76
N LEU A 31 -10.52 -10.24 -14.64
CA LEU A 31 -10.44 -8.81 -14.99
C LEU A 31 -11.27 -8.04 -13.97
N MET A 32 -10.64 -7.13 -13.23
CA MET A 32 -11.26 -6.40 -12.13
C MET A 32 -11.23 -4.90 -12.38
N ASP A 33 -12.40 -4.28 -12.43
CA ASP A 33 -12.45 -2.80 -12.38
C ASP A 33 -12.31 -2.31 -10.94
N ILE A 34 -11.73 -1.14 -10.76
CA ILE A 34 -11.67 -0.47 -9.45
C ILE A 34 -13.04 0.11 -9.09
N ASN A 35 -13.69 0.77 -10.06
CA ASN A 35 -14.94 1.49 -9.80
C ASN A 35 -16.15 0.60 -10.08
N MET A 36 -16.62 -0.06 -9.05
CA MET A 36 -17.82 -0.88 -9.08
C MET A 36 -18.80 -0.40 -8.00
N GLU A 37 -20.08 -0.71 -8.18
CA GLU A 37 -21.08 -0.41 -7.17
C GLU A 37 -20.85 -1.25 -5.89
N GLY A 38 -21.02 -0.63 -4.72
CA GLY A 38 -20.77 -1.26 -3.43
C GLY A 38 -19.27 -1.34 -3.11
N ARG A 39 -18.73 -2.55 -3.03
CA ARG A 39 -17.32 -2.80 -2.73
C ARG A 39 -16.44 -2.49 -3.95
N ASN A 40 -15.41 -1.65 -3.78
CA ASN A 40 -14.47 -1.36 -4.85
C ASN A 40 -13.61 -2.57 -5.23
N GLY A 41 -13.02 -2.54 -6.44
CA GLY A 41 -12.24 -3.65 -6.96
C GLY A 41 -10.98 -3.98 -6.17
N ILE A 42 -10.33 -3.01 -5.57
CA ILE A 42 -9.10 -3.22 -4.77
C ILE A 42 -9.42 -4.03 -3.51
N ASP A 43 -10.49 -3.66 -2.79
CA ASP A 43 -10.92 -4.38 -1.60
C ASP A 43 -11.48 -5.75 -1.95
N THR A 44 -12.11 -5.87 -3.12
CA THR A 44 -12.58 -7.16 -3.66
C THR A 44 -11.39 -8.09 -3.93
N VAL A 45 -10.34 -7.62 -4.59
CA VAL A 45 -9.11 -8.41 -4.84
C VAL A 45 -8.45 -8.82 -3.53
N ARG A 46 -8.35 -7.91 -2.56
CA ARG A 46 -7.75 -8.20 -1.25
C ARG A 46 -8.45 -9.36 -0.53
N GLU A 47 -9.77 -9.36 -0.54
CA GLU A 47 -10.56 -10.43 0.08
C GLU A 47 -10.50 -11.72 -0.74
N ALA A 48 -10.65 -11.63 -2.05
CA ALA A 48 -10.59 -12.78 -2.95
C ALA A 48 -9.24 -13.51 -2.90
N LYS A 49 -8.13 -12.79 -2.75
CA LYS A 49 -6.80 -13.37 -2.58
C LYS A 49 -6.62 -14.12 -1.26
N ARG A 50 -7.39 -13.78 -0.23
CA ARG A 50 -7.42 -14.56 1.03
C ARG A 50 -8.19 -15.86 0.87
N MET A 51 -9.26 -15.85 0.06
CA MET A 51 -10.11 -17.02 -0.21
C MET A 51 -9.45 -17.98 -1.20
N LYS A 52 -8.98 -17.46 -2.35
CA LYS A 52 -8.34 -18.21 -3.45
C LYS A 52 -7.03 -17.53 -3.89
N PRO A 53 -5.90 -17.79 -3.22
CA PRO A 53 -4.61 -17.15 -3.52
C PRO A 53 -4.09 -17.41 -4.94
N GLU A 54 -4.47 -18.55 -5.54
CA GLU A 54 -4.03 -19.00 -6.88
C GLU A 54 -4.63 -18.18 -8.00
N VAL A 55 -5.82 -17.60 -7.82
CA VAL A 55 -6.49 -16.80 -8.85
C VAL A 55 -5.70 -15.51 -9.12
N GLN A 56 -5.47 -15.20 -10.37
CA GLN A 56 -4.73 -14.03 -10.79
C GLN A 56 -5.69 -12.87 -11.10
N TYR A 57 -5.32 -11.66 -10.72
CA TYR A 57 -6.16 -10.47 -10.91
C TYR A 57 -5.45 -9.44 -11.79
N LEU A 58 -6.06 -9.13 -12.94
CA LEU A 58 -5.66 -8.04 -13.82
C LEU A 58 -6.61 -6.87 -13.61
N MET A 59 -6.12 -5.79 -13.03
CA MET A 59 -6.91 -4.56 -12.93
C MET A 59 -7.13 -3.99 -14.32
N LEU A 60 -8.38 -3.66 -14.64
CA LEU A 60 -8.78 -3.03 -15.91
C LEU A 60 -9.65 -1.81 -15.59
N THR A 61 -9.07 -0.62 -15.61
CA THR A 61 -9.72 0.58 -15.08
C THR A 61 -9.39 1.85 -15.88
N ILE A 62 -10.06 2.94 -15.58
CA ILE A 62 -9.73 4.27 -16.13
C ILE A 62 -8.72 5.06 -15.28
N PHE A 63 -8.35 4.56 -14.10
CA PHE A 63 -7.52 5.30 -13.17
C PHE A 63 -6.02 5.08 -13.43
N GLU A 64 -5.28 6.19 -13.55
CA GLU A 64 -3.80 6.22 -13.66
C GLU A 64 -3.14 6.77 -12.38
N ASN A 65 -3.90 6.88 -11.28
CA ASN A 65 -3.38 7.44 -10.04
C ASN A 65 -2.40 6.47 -9.37
N PRO A 66 -1.17 6.92 -9.02
CA PRO A 66 -0.16 6.08 -8.38
C PRO A 66 -0.64 5.39 -7.10
N THR A 67 -1.50 6.04 -6.32
CA THR A 67 -2.05 5.47 -5.08
C THR A 67 -2.89 4.23 -5.37
N TYR A 68 -3.83 4.30 -6.32
CA TYR A 68 -4.66 3.15 -6.69
C TYR A 68 -3.86 2.01 -7.31
N ILE A 69 -2.83 2.34 -8.12
CA ILE A 69 -1.94 1.33 -8.70
C ILE A 69 -1.22 0.57 -7.58
N PHE A 70 -0.62 1.30 -6.65
CA PHE A 70 0.11 0.72 -5.54
C PHE A 70 -0.81 -0.11 -4.61
N GLU A 71 -1.96 0.43 -4.23
CA GLU A 71 -2.94 -0.26 -3.39
C GLU A 71 -3.47 -1.54 -4.04
N ALA A 72 -3.71 -1.55 -5.36
CA ALA A 72 -4.14 -2.72 -6.10
C ALA A 72 -3.07 -3.83 -6.08
N LEU A 73 -1.81 -3.48 -6.32
CA LEU A 73 -0.70 -4.43 -6.25
C LEU A 73 -0.49 -4.98 -4.84
N CYS A 74 -0.58 -4.12 -3.82
CA CYS A 74 -0.54 -4.55 -2.41
C CYS A 74 -1.74 -5.42 -2.02
N ALA A 75 -2.89 -5.25 -2.67
CA ALA A 75 -4.05 -6.13 -2.48
C ALA A 75 -3.87 -7.51 -3.13
N GLY A 76 -2.87 -7.67 -4.01
CA GLY A 76 -2.53 -8.93 -4.68
C GLY A 76 -2.90 -8.97 -6.17
N ALA A 77 -3.20 -7.81 -6.79
CA ALA A 77 -3.32 -7.75 -8.24
C ALA A 77 -1.95 -8.05 -8.89
N THR A 78 -1.96 -8.85 -9.95
CA THR A 78 -0.76 -9.28 -10.68
C THR A 78 -0.50 -8.49 -11.95
N GLY A 79 -1.47 -7.67 -12.39
CA GLY A 79 -1.32 -6.78 -13.53
C GLY A 79 -2.23 -5.57 -13.43
N TYR A 80 -1.93 -4.55 -14.24
CA TYR A 80 -2.70 -3.30 -14.25
C TYR A 80 -2.71 -2.71 -15.64
N LEU A 81 -3.88 -2.62 -16.24
CA LEU A 81 -4.12 -2.03 -17.55
C LEU A 81 -5.24 -0.98 -17.50
N LEU A 82 -5.21 -0.09 -18.46
CA LEU A 82 -6.26 0.89 -18.64
C LEU A 82 -7.37 0.34 -19.54
N LYS A 83 -8.60 0.78 -19.34
CA LYS A 83 -9.73 0.45 -20.23
C LYS A 83 -9.55 0.96 -21.67
N SER A 84 -8.61 1.87 -21.89
CA SER A 84 -8.18 2.33 -23.21
C SER A 84 -7.22 1.37 -23.93
N THR A 85 -6.73 0.32 -23.24
CA THR A 85 -5.85 -0.68 -23.83
C THR A 85 -6.56 -1.43 -24.98
N PRO A 86 -5.93 -1.57 -26.15
CA PRO A 86 -6.51 -2.33 -27.26
C PRO A 86 -6.85 -3.77 -26.88
N ALA A 87 -7.90 -4.32 -27.48
CA ALA A 87 -8.39 -5.67 -27.14
C ALA A 87 -7.32 -6.77 -27.36
N GLU A 88 -6.48 -6.62 -28.38
CA GLU A 88 -5.39 -7.58 -28.66
C GLU A 88 -4.35 -7.57 -27.53
N GLU A 89 -3.93 -6.39 -27.09
CA GLU A 89 -3.01 -6.23 -25.97
C GLU A 89 -3.60 -6.77 -24.65
N LEU A 90 -4.91 -6.59 -24.42
CA LEU A 90 -5.60 -7.16 -23.27
C LEU A 90 -5.57 -8.69 -23.29
N LEU A 91 -5.80 -9.31 -24.46
CA LEU A 91 -5.72 -10.77 -24.61
C LEU A 91 -4.30 -11.27 -24.36
N ASP A 92 -3.29 -10.58 -24.86
CA ASP A 92 -1.89 -10.93 -24.60
C ASP A 92 -1.51 -10.77 -23.13
N ALA A 93 -2.04 -9.74 -22.46
CA ALA A 93 -1.85 -9.55 -21.03
C ALA A 93 -2.48 -10.70 -20.20
N VAL A 94 -3.65 -11.20 -20.58
CA VAL A 94 -4.26 -12.36 -19.92
C VAL A 94 -3.41 -13.62 -20.11
N ARG A 95 -2.83 -13.81 -21.31
CA ARG A 95 -1.89 -14.92 -21.59
C ARG A 95 -0.61 -14.81 -20.76
N ASP A 96 -0.10 -13.59 -20.62
CA ASP A 96 1.12 -13.30 -19.88
C ASP A 96 0.94 -13.57 -18.38
N ILE A 97 -0.14 -13.06 -17.78
CA ILE A 97 -0.48 -13.32 -16.37
C ILE A 97 -0.57 -14.83 -16.08
N ARG A 98 -1.20 -15.60 -16.97
CA ARG A 98 -1.31 -17.05 -16.81
C ARG A 98 0.05 -17.75 -16.78
N LYS A 99 1.07 -17.16 -17.42
CA LYS A 99 2.46 -17.66 -17.43
C LYS A 99 3.29 -17.12 -16.26
N GLY A 100 2.68 -16.35 -15.34
CA GLY A 100 3.36 -15.73 -14.21
C GLY A 100 3.93 -14.34 -14.49
N GLY A 101 3.58 -13.73 -15.61
CA GLY A 101 3.91 -12.35 -15.93
C GLY A 101 3.10 -11.32 -15.14
N SER A 102 3.52 -10.06 -15.26
CA SER A 102 2.87 -8.92 -14.59
C SER A 102 2.65 -7.78 -15.60
N PRO A 103 1.66 -7.91 -16.51
CA PRO A 103 1.46 -6.95 -17.58
C PRO A 103 1.07 -5.57 -17.06
N MET A 104 1.81 -4.59 -17.53
CA MET A 104 1.61 -3.16 -17.28
C MET A 104 2.16 -2.40 -18.49
N ASN A 105 1.51 -1.29 -18.86
CA ASN A 105 2.15 -0.41 -19.82
C ASN A 105 3.36 0.32 -19.19
N SER A 106 4.24 0.89 -20.00
CA SER A 106 5.47 1.53 -19.53
C SER A 106 5.20 2.70 -18.55
N ALA A 107 4.09 3.42 -18.72
CA ALA A 107 3.70 4.51 -17.82
C ALA A 107 3.34 3.98 -16.44
N ILE A 108 2.50 2.95 -16.36
CA ILE A 108 2.12 2.30 -15.10
C ILE A 108 3.34 1.68 -14.42
N ALA A 109 4.18 0.96 -15.15
CA ALA A 109 5.41 0.38 -14.60
C ALA A 109 6.33 1.46 -13.99
N ARG A 110 6.45 2.63 -14.65
CA ARG A 110 7.22 3.78 -14.11
C ARG A 110 6.61 4.32 -12.81
N LEU A 111 5.29 4.40 -12.69
CA LEU A 111 4.62 4.84 -11.47
C LEU A 111 4.84 3.85 -10.31
N VAL A 112 4.87 2.55 -10.60
CA VAL A 112 5.21 1.51 -9.62
C VAL A 112 6.64 1.68 -9.13
N VAL A 113 7.63 1.83 -10.03
CA VAL A 113 9.03 2.06 -9.64
C VAL A 113 9.17 3.34 -8.79
N ASN A 114 8.50 4.42 -9.19
CA ASN A 114 8.54 5.69 -8.46
C ASN A 114 7.89 5.58 -7.06
N SER A 115 6.86 4.75 -6.89
CA SER A 115 6.24 4.55 -5.57
C SER A 115 7.19 3.84 -4.60
N PHE A 116 7.94 2.85 -5.05
CA PHE A 116 9.00 2.22 -4.22
C PHE A 116 10.11 3.19 -3.83
N GLN A 117 10.51 4.09 -4.74
CA GLN A 117 11.51 5.12 -4.43
C GLN A 117 10.99 6.12 -3.38
N LYS A 118 9.72 6.53 -3.48
CA LYS A 118 9.08 7.40 -2.49
C LYS A 118 8.94 6.72 -1.13
N GLU A 119 8.51 5.47 -1.09
CA GLU A 119 8.44 4.71 0.17
C GLU A 119 9.81 4.53 0.81
N SER A 120 10.84 4.23 0.03
CA SER A 120 12.21 4.13 0.54
C SER A 120 12.66 5.47 1.15
N THR A 121 12.38 6.58 0.48
CA THR A 121 12.71 7.93 0.98
C THR A 121 11.85 8.30 2.19
N GLN A 122 10.58 7.92 2.22
CA GLN A 122 9.69 8.15 3.36
C GLN A 122 10.09 7.29 4.55
N ARG A 123 10.41 6.01 4.37
CA ARG A 123 10.93 5.14 5.44
C ARG A 123 12.23 5.69 6.04
N ILE A 124 13.18 6.14 5.21
CA ILE A 124 14.42 6.77 5.68
C ILE A 124 14.12 8.06 6.46
N ASN A 125 13.11 8.84 6.07
CA ASN A 125 12.68 10.03 6.78
C ASN A 125 11.84 9.72 8.01
N ASP A 126 11.02 8.66 7.98
CA ASP A 126 10.25 8.19 9.14
C ASP A 126 11.13 7.51 10.19
N GLU A 127 12.25 6.91 9.82
CA GLU A 127 13.27 6.41 10.75
C GLU A 127 14.08 7.53 11.40
N LYS A 128 14.16 8.72 10.76
CA LYS A 128 14.84 9.89 11.35
C LYS A 128 13.86 10.70 12.19
N LEU A 129 14.35 11.11 13.35
CA LEU A 129 13.61 12.08 14.16
C LEU A 129 13.47 13.42 13.41
N SER A 130 12.23 13.94 13.35
CA SER A 130 12.01 15.30 12.86
C SER A 130 12.67 16.33 13.79
N GLU A 131 12.88 17.56 13.32
CA GLU A 131 13.46 18.62 14.15
C GLU A 131 12.67 18.83 15.45
N ARG A 132 11.34 18.70 15.39
CA ARG A 132 10.47 18.82 16.56
C ARG A 132 10.64 17.64 17.54
N GLU A 133 10.79 16.43 17.02
CA GLU A 133 11.08 15.23 17.82
C GLU A 133 12.47 15.29 18.44
N LYS A 134 13.48 15.83 17.74
CA LYS A 134 14.82 16.08 18.30
C LYS A 134 14.74 17.06 19.46
N GLN A 135 14.06 18.20 19.28
CA GLN A 135 13.89 19.19 20.37
C GLN A 135 13.20 18.60 21.61
N VAL A 136 12.21 17.73 21.40
CA VAL A 136 11.56 17.03 22.50
C VAL A 136 12.52 16.04 23.17
N LEU A 137 13.31 15.31 22.40
CA LEU A 137 14.31 14.35 22.93
C LEU A 137 15.44 15.06 23.66
N ASP A 138 15.92 16.21 23.17
CA ASP A 138 16.90 17.06 23.84
C ASP A 138 16.38 17.53 25.21
N GLY A 139 15.11 17.94 25.29
CA GLY A 139 14.46 18.30 26.55
C GLY A 139 14.40 17.13 27.52
N LEU A 140 14.09 15.93 27.02
CA LEU A 140 14.10 14.70 27.82
C LEU A 140 15.53 14.37 28.31
N ALA A 141 16.55 14.52 27.46
CA ALA A 141 17.94 14.29 27.82
C ALA A 141 18.43 15.27 28.87
N ALA A 142 17.98 16.53 28.79
CA ALA A 142 18.25 17.57 29.81
C ALA A 142 17.48 17.36 31.14
N GLY A 143 16.68 16.29 31.25
CA GLY A 143 15.94 15.96 32.46
C GLY A 143 14.61 16.68 32.65
N LEU A 144 14.18 17.49 31.67
CA LEU A 144 12.93 18.25 31.76
C LEU A 144 11.70 17.34 31.79
N GLN A 145 10.67 17.81 32.49
CA GLN A 145 9.34 17.17 32.50
C GLN A 145 8.54 17.58 31.24
N TYR A 146 7.56 16.78 30.87
CA TYR A 146 6.72 17.05 29.68
C TYR A 146 6.06 18.42 29.68
N LYS A 147 5.67 18.92 30.88
CA LYS A 147 5.10 20.26 31.05
C LYS A 147 6.13 21.36 30.74
N GLU A 148 7.37 21.16 31.16
CA GLU A 148 8.45 22.12 30.93
C GLU A 148 8.89 22.15 29.46
N ILE A 149 8.98 20.97 28.84
CA ILE A 149 9.23 20.84 27.39
C ILE A 149 8.09 21.49 26.61
N GLY A 150 6.85 21.27 27.02
CA GLY A 150 5.68 21.89 26.41
C GLY A 150 5.72 23.42 26.48
N ALA A 151 6.03 23.97 27.65
CA ALA A 151 6.18 25.42 27.84
C ALA A 151 7.30 26.00 26.98
N LYS A 152 8.46 25.33 26.89
CA LYS A 152 9.61 25.76 26.07
C LYS A 152 9.34 25.72 24.56
N LEU A 153 8.53 24.77 24.12
CA LEU A 153 8.23 24.54 22.70
C LEU A 153 6.87 25.09 22.27
N GLU A 154 6.17 25.79 23.15
CA GLU A 154 4.82 26.31 22.93
C GLU A 154 3.81 25.23 22.51
N LEU A 155 3.88 24.06 23.15
CA LEU A 155 3.03 22.90 22.91
C LEU A 155 2.30 22.46 24.18
N SER A 156 1.14 21.82 24.01
CA SER A 156 0.46 21.18 25.12
C SER A 156 1.23 19.95 25.62
N THR A 157 1.07 19.63 26.90
CA THR A 157 1.65 18.41 27.50
C THR A 157 1.20 17.15 26.76
N GLU A 158 -0.04 17.14 26.24
CA GLU A 158 -0.56 16.02 25.47
C GLU A 158 0.14 15.88 24.10
N THR A 159 0.44 17.01 23.45
CA THR A 159 1.22 17.03 22.20
C THR A 159 2.63 16.48 22.43
N ILE A 160 3.26 16.81 23.56
CA ILE A 160 4.57 16.27 23.94
C ILE A 160 4.49 14.74 24.11
N ARG A 161 3.42 14.20 24.73
CA ARG A 161 3.22 12.75 24.85
C ARG A 161 3.13 12.07 23.49
N VAL A 162 2.44 12.68 22.53
CA VAL A 162 2.35 12.14 21.18
C VAL A 162 3.74 12.11 20.51
N HIS A 163 4.52 13.18 20.63
CA HIS A 163 5.89 13.19 20.10
C HIS A 163 6.76 12.13 20.76
N VAL A 164 6.70 11.96 22.06
CA VAL A 164 7.47 10.94 22.79
C VAL A 164 7.12 9.53 22.31
N ARG A 165 5.84 9.19 22.12
CA ARG A 165 5.44 7.90 21.56
C ARG A 165 6.02 7.67 20.16
N ARG A 166 5.97 8.68 19.29
CA ARG A 166 6.56 8.63 17.94
C ARG A 166 8.08 8.45 17.99
N ILE A 167 8.77 9.17 18.88
CA ILE A 167 10.22 9.02 19.10
C ILE A 167 10.56 7.58 19.50
N TYR A 168 9.85 6.99 20.46
CA TYR A 168 10.12 5.63 20.90
C TYR A 168 9.84 4.60 19.79
N SER A 169 8.77 4.79 19.02
CA SER A 169 8.46 3.96 17.86
C SER A 169 9.55 4.06 16.79
N LYS A 170 9.97 5.27 16.40
CA LYS A 170 11.03 5.50 15.40
C LYS A 170 12.38 4.94 15.84
N LEU A 171 12.71 5.13 17.09
CA LEU A 171 13.96 4.61 17.66
C LEU A 171 13.89 3.13 18.05
N GLN A 172 12.72 2.48 17.95
CA GLN A 172 12.51 1.09 18.36
C GLN A 172 12.99 0.82 19.79
N VAL A 173 12.57 1.67 20.74
CA VAL A 173 12.98 1.61 22.15
C VAL A 173 11.77 1.58 23.08
N GLY A 174 11.92 0.94 24.25
CA GLY A 174 10.85 0.79 25.24
C GLY A 174 10.69 1.97 26.22
N GLY A 175 11.62 2.94 26.23
CA GLY A 175 11.55 4.02 27.19
C GLY A 175 12.58 5.13 27.05
N LYS A 176 12.43 6.15 27.95
CA LYS A 176 13.23 7.39 27.96
C LYS A 176 14.74 7.14 27.99
N MET A 177 15.22 6.30 28.92
CA MET A 177 16.66 6.08 29.10
C MET A 177 17.28 5.39 27.89
N GLU A 178 16.55 4.48 27.28
CA GLU A 178 16.99 3.76 26.08
C GLU A 178 17.03 4.69 24.87
N ALA A 179 16.03 5.56 24.71
CA ALA A 179 15.99 6.58 23.66
C ALA A 179 17.19 7.54 23.78
N ILE A 180 17.48 8.01 24.97
CA ILE A 180 18.60 8.92 25.23
C ILE A 180 19.94 8.23 24.91
N ARG A 181 20.17 7.01 25.40
CA ARG A 181 21.42 6.26 25.12
C ARG A 181 21.62 6.01 23.63
N LYS A 182 20.54 5.77 22.88
CA LYS A 182 20.62 5.47 21.45
C LYS A 182 21.01 6.70 20.62
N VAL A 183 20.60 7.89 21.02
CA VAL A 183 20.85 9.14 20.26
C VAL A 183 22.04 9.92 20.83
N PHE A 184 22.28 9.83 22.12
CA PHE A 184 23.42 10.46 22.83
C PHE A 184 24.26 9.37 23.51
N PRO A 185 25.03 8.56 22.74
CA PRO A 185 25.93 7.61 23.33
C PRO A 185 26.96 8.40 24.17
N GLY A 186 27.00 8.12 25.47
CA GLY A 186 28.03 8.70 26.37
C GLY A 186 29.41 8.29 25.92
N PRO A 187 30.46 9.02 26.37
CA PRO A 187 31.85 8.67 26.06
C PRO A 187 32.25 7.30 26.56
#